data_8a1e55d5951ae5e007b526c028b2322e
#
_entry.id   8a1e55d5951ae5e007b526c028b2322e
#
_cell.length_a   1.000
_cell.length_b   1.000
_cell.length_c   1.000
_cell.angle_alpha   90.00
_cell.angle_beta   90.00
_cell.angle_gamma   90.00
#
_symmetry.space_group_name_H-M   'P 1'
#
loop_
_entity.id
_entity.type
_entity.pdbx_description
1 polymer ?
#
loop_
_entity_poly.entity_id
_entity_poly.type
_entity_poly.pdbx_seq_one_letter_code
_entity_poly.pdbx_strand_id
1 'polypeptide(L)'
;MTVSAAQQALLERYRASHIGVFGLPGLVLARGEGAHVWDVDGNRYLDLLGGIAVNALGHGHPELVAAISKQAGELVHVSNFFTTTAQIEAAEAVLRIAQAPEGSGVFFCNSGSEAVETAIKLSRRTGRTGIVAVGGAFHGRTTGAVSLTHKEAYRAPFEPLLPGV
;
A
#
# COMPACT_ATOMS: atom_id res chain seq x y z
N MET A 1 25.04 -5.24 -14.03
CA MET A 1 25.63 -4.12 -13.26
C MET A 1 26.35 -4.73 -12.07
N THR A 2 27.61 -4.38 -11.85
CA THR A 2 28.36 -4.80 -10.66
C THR A 2 27.86 -3.95 -9.48
N VAL A 3 27.34 -4.59 -8.47
CA VAL A 3 26.89 -3.93 -7.22
C VAL A 3 28.14 -3.46 -6.47
N SER A 4 28.18 -2.22 -6.01
CA SER A 4 29.30 -1.70 -5.22
C SER A 4 29.44 -2.41 -3.87
N ALA A 5 30.61 -2.34 -3.27
CA ALA A 5 30.82 -2.87 -1.91
C ALA A 5 29.91 -2.19 -0.87
N ALA A 6 29.64 -0.88 -1.03
CA ALA A 6 28.75 -0.14 -0.16
C ALA A 6 27.29 -0.64 -0.28
N GLN A 7 26.81 -0.83 -1.49
CA GLN A 7 25.47 -1.37 -1.74
C GLN A 7 25.33 -2.81 -1.24
N GLN A 8 26.36 -3.64 -1.46
CA GLN A 8 26.40 -5.02 -0.97
C GLN A 8 26.32 -5.09 0.56
N ALA A 9 27.07 -4.27 1.27
CA ALA A 9 27.03 -4.20 2.74
C ALA A 9 25.63 -3.83 3.26
N LEU A 10 24.91 -2.91 2.59
CA LEU A 10 23.54 -2.55 2.94
C LEU A 10 22.54 -3.68 2.67
N LEU A 11 22.70 -4.41 1.57
CA LEU A 11 21.88 -5.58 1.24
C LEU A 11 22.10 -6.73 2.23
N GLU A 12 23.33 -6.93 2.71
CA GLU A 12 23.61 -7.91 3.79
C GLU A 12 22.95 -7.51 5.10
N ARG A 13 22.98 -6.22 5.47
CA ARG A 13 22.26 -5.70 6.64
C ARG A 13 20.74 -5.88 6.49
N TYR A 14 20.19 -5.64 5.31
CA TYR A 14 18.79 -5.91 5.01
C TYR A 14 18.47 -7.40 5.23
N ARG A 15 19.27 -8.31 4.68
CA ARG A 15 19.10 -9.77 4.85
C ARG A 15 19.14 -10.19 6.32
N ALA A 16 20.00 -9.59 7.11
CA ALA A 16 20.16 -9.92 8.53
C ALA A 16 19.02 -9.37 9.40
N SER A 17 18.31 -8.32 8.96
CA SER A 17 17.32 -7.61 9.77
C SER A 17 15.86 -7.81 9.32
N HIS A 18 15.62 -8.36 8.13
CA HIS A 18 14.27 -8.51 7.58
C HIS A 18 13.91 -9.97 7.35
N ILE A 19 12.66 -10.30 7.57
CA ILE A 19 12.10 -11.59 7.14
C ILE A 19 12.04 -11.59 5.61
N GLY A 20 12.59 -12.61 4.96
CA GLY A 20 12.77 -12.69 3.50
C GLY A 20 11.48 -12.95 2.70
N VAL A 21 10.39 -12.28 3.02
CA VAL A 21 9.07 -12.48 2.38
C VAL A 21 9.06 -12.09 0.90
N PHE A 22 9.83 -11.05 0.55
CA PHE A 22 9.85 -10.48 -0.82
C PHE A 22 11.14 -10.80 -1.59
N GLY A 23 12.03 -11.61 -1.01
CA GLY A 23 13.37 -11.82 -1.54
C GLY A 23 14.33 -10.65 -1.24
N LEU A 24 15.53 -10.75 -1.80
CA LEU A 24 16.54 -9.71 -1.64
C LEU A 24 16.36 -8.64 -2.72
N PRO A 25 16.26 -7.34 -2.34
CA PRO A 25 16.23 -6.26 -3.33
C PRO A 25 17.49 -6.22 -4.20
N GLY A 26 17.33 -5.80 -5.46
CA GLY A 26 18.46 -5.67 -6.38
C GLY A 26 19.24 -4.35 -6.23
N LEU A 27 18.60 -3.31 -5.65
CA LEU A 27 19.17 -1.98 -5.49
C LEU A 27 18.78 -1.39 -4.12
N VAL A 28 19.66 -0.55 -3.60
CA VAL A 28 19.38 0.28 -2.42
C VAL A 28 19.24 1.72 -2.89
N LEU A 29 18.01 2.24 -2.90
CA LEU A 29 17.71 3.60 -3.30
C LEU A 29 17.93 4.58 -2.14
N ALA A 30 18.50 5.75 -2.43
CA ALA A 30 18.84 6.77 -1.43
C ALA A 30 17.96 8.02 -1.53
N ARG A 31 17.52 8.41 -2.73
CA ARG A 31 16.67 9.58 -2.93
C ARG A 31 15.83 9.48 -4.20
N GLY A 32 14.80 10.33 -4.28
CA GLY A 32 13.97 10.49 -5.46
C GLY A 32 13.62 11.95 -5.70
N GLU A 33 13.42 12.33 -6.98
CA GLU A 33 12.99 13.65 -7.41
C GLU A 33 12.20 13.54 -8.72
N GLY A 34 10.95 13.97 -8.72
CA GLY A 34 10.06 13.80 -9.86
C GLY A 34 9.98 12.33 -10.29
N ALA A 35 10.26 12.02 -11.53
CA ALA A 35 10.25 10.68 -12.08
C ALA A 35 11.61 9.95 -11.99
N HIS A 36 12.55 10.44 -11.20
CA HIS A 36 13.87 9.83 -11.07
C HIS A 36 14.18 9.40 -9.64
N VAL A 37 14.96 8.34 -9.54
CA VAL A 37 15.52 7.85 -8.27
C VAL A 37 17.03 7.66 -8.40
N TRP A 38 17.73 7.71 -7.29
CA TRP A 38 19.17 7.46 -7.21
C TRP A 38 19.46 6.40 -6.19
N ASP A 39 20.36 5.50 -6.54
CA ASP A 39 20.89 4.52 -5.59
C ASP A 39 21.93 5.17 -4.64
N VAL A 40 22.42 4.38 -3.70
CA VAL A 40 23.43 4.82 -2.73
C VAL A 40 24.79 5.13 -3.35
N ASP A 41 25.02 4.68 -4.58
CA ASP A 41 26.26 4.96 -5.35
C ASP A 41 26.10 6.22 -6.22
N GLY A 42 24.93 6.88 -6.19
CA GLY A 42 24.64 8.09 -6.96
C GLY A 42 24.21 7.84 -8.41
N ASN A 43 24.00 6.60 -8.82
CA ASN A 43 23.47 6.31 -10.15
C ASN A 43 22.01 6.70 -10.25
N ARG A 44 21.65 7.38 -11.34
CA ARG A 44 20.29 7.85 -11.61
C ARG A 44 19.52 6.86 -12.47
N TYR A 45 18.26 6.62 -12.10
CA TYR A 45 17.32 5.77 -12.82
C TYR A 45 16.02 6.52 -13.09
N LEU A 46 15.37 6.22 -14.22
CA LEU A 46 14.00 6.62 -14.47
C LEU A 46 13.07 5.63 -13.74
N ASP A 47 12.25 6.12 -12.83
CA ASP A 47 11.31 5.32 -12.06
C ASP A 47 10.00 5.13 -12.82
N LEU A 48 9.92 4.08 -13.63
CA LEU A 48 8.71 3.65 -14.31
C LEU A 48 7.80 2.76 -13.45
N LEU A 49 8.24 2.41 -12.24
CA LEU A 49 7.47 1.60 -11.30
C LEU A 49 6.57 2.47 -10.41
N GLY A 50 7.05 3.66 -10.02
CA GLY A 50 6.31 4.62 -9.21
C GLY A 50 5.78 4.05 -7.89
N GLY A 51 6.55 3.16 -7.23
CA GLY A 51 6.08 2.48 -6.01
C GLY A 51 4.92 1.51 -6.26
N ILE A 52 4.84 0.89 -7.43
CA ILE A 52 3.71 0.11 -7.96
C ILE A 52 2.48 1.02 -8.13
N ALA A 53 2.67 2.08 -8.95
CA ALA A 53 1.68 3.08 -9.34
C ALA A 53 1.09 3.92 -8.17
N VAL A 54 1.83 4.06 -7.08
CA VAL A 54 1.41 4.87 -5.91
C VAL A 54 1.88 6.32 -6.03
N ASN A 55 3.11 6.55 -6.53
CA ASN A 55 3.74 7.86 -6.57
C ASN A 55 3.29 8.69 -7.81
N ALA A 56 1.99 8.92 -7.96
CA ALA A 56 1.42 9.59 -9.14
C ALA A 56 1.96 11.03 -9.34
N LEU A 57 2.38 11.71 -8.27
CA LEU A 57 2.96 13.04 -8.30
C LEU A 57 4.50 13.03 -8.46
N GLY A 58 5.10 11.84 -8.52
CA GLY A 58 6.55 11.67 -8.45
C GLY A 58 7.11 11.83 -7.03
N HIS A 59 8.44 11.75 -6.95
CA HIS A 59 9.15 11.86 -5.68
C HIS A 59 9.39 13.33 -5.30
N GLY A 60 9.22 13.66 -4.03
CA GLY A 60 9.55 14.96 -3.48
C GLY A 60 8.67 16.11 -3.99
N HIS A 61 7.41 15.84 -4.40
CA HIS A 61 6.49 16.88 -4.87
C HIS A 61 6.33 17.98 -3.81
N PRO A 62 6.63 19.26 -4.12
CA PRO A 62 6.76 20.30 -3.11
C PRO A 62 5.48 20.55 -2.32
N GLU A 63 4.33 20.56 -2.97
CA GLU A 63 3.04 20.77 -2.29
C GLU A 63 2.70 19.58 -1.36
N LEU A 64 2.98 18.35 -1.77
CA LEU A 64 2.76 17.17 -0.94
C LEU A 64 3.67 17.19 0.29
N VAL A 65 4.96 17.49 0.09
CA VAL A 65 5.94 17.60 1.19
C VAL A 65 5.52 18.71 2.17
N ALA A 66 5.11 19.87 1.66
CA ALA A 66 4.66 20.98 2.49
C ALA A 66 3.40 20.63 3.30
N ALA A 67 2.41 19.99 2.67
CA ALA A 67 1.17 19.57 3.34
C ALA A 67 1.43 18.56 4.46
N ILE A 68 2.26 17.53 4.19
CA ILE A 68 2.64 16.53 5.20
C ILE A 68 3.42 17.18 6.35
N SER A 69 4.39 18.04 6.05
CA SER A 69 5.22 18.70 7.06
C SER A 69 4.40 19.62 7.95
N LYS A 70 3.47 20.37 7.36
CA LYS A 70 2.54 21.22 8.12
C LYS A 70 1.68 20.39 9.06
N GLN A 71 0.98 19.37 8.53
CA GLN A 71 0.09 18.53 9.32
C GLN A 71 0.83 17.77 10.43
N ALA A 72 2.04 17.26 10.14
CA ALA A 72 2.86 16.58 11.13
C ALA A 72 3.31 17.52 12.27
N GLY A 73 3.50 18.81 11.99
CA GLY A 73 3.80 19.83 12.99
C GLY A 73 2.60 20.26 13.85
N GLU A 74 1.38 20.04 13.36
CA GLU A 74 0.15 20.44 14.07
C GLU A 74 -0.46 19.26 14.85
N LEU A 75 -0.70 18.12 14.18
CA LEU A 75 -1.38 16.98 14.80
C LEU A 75 -1.17 15.71 13.98
N VAL A 76 -0.56 14.68 14.60
CA VAL A 76 -0.22 13.41 13.91
C VAL A 76 -1.29 12.34 14.08
N HIS A 77 -1.74 12.08 15.32
CA HIS A 77 -2.66 10.98 15.61
C HIS A 77 -3.57 11.30 16.79
N VAL A 78 -4.85 10.91 16.68
CA VAL A 78 -5.86 11.19 17.72
C VAL A 78 -6.71 9.98 18.10
N SER A 79 -6.48 8.80 17.56
CA SER A 79 -7.32 7.61 17.65
C SER A 79 -8.77 7.81 17.12
N ASN A 80 -9.56 6.73 17.14
CA ASN A 80 -10.97 6.77 16.69
C ASN A 80 -11.93 7.37 17.72
N PHE A 81 -11.46 7.82 18.89
CA PHE A 81 -12.28 8.57 19.82
C PHE A 81 -12.46 10.03 19.39
N PHE A 82 -11.64 10.52 18.50
CA PHE A 82 -11.66 11.88 17.98
C PHE A 82 -11.55 11.85 16.45
N THR A 83 -11.76 12.99 15.83
CA THR A 83 -11.54 13.20 14.40
C THR A 83 -10.74 14.48 14.15
N THR A 84 -10.30 14.68 12.93
CA THR A 84 -9.58 15.89 12.49
C THR A 84 -10.25 16.48 11.26
N THR A 85 -10.09 17.78 11.03
CA THR A 85 -10.55 18.43 9.79
C THR A 85 -9.95 17.78 8.56
N ALA A 86 -8.66 17.47 8.59
CA ALA A 86 -7.98 16.79 7.48
C ALA A 86 -8.62 15.42 7.12
N GLN A 87 -9.04 14.64 8.12
CA GLN A 87 -9.74 13.37 7.88
C GLN A 87 -11.12 13.57 7.27
N ILE A 88 -11.88 14.55 7.76
CA ILE A 88 -13.22 14.87 7.23
C ILE A 88 -13.11 15.34 5.78
N GLU A 89 -12.26 16.33 5.51
CA GLU A 89 -12.05 16.87 4.16
C GLU A 89 -11.58 15.81 3.16
N ALA A 90 -10.70 14.90 3.59
CA ALA A 90 -10.26 13.77 2.76
C ALA A 90 -11.43 12.82 2.43
N ALA A 91 -12.30 12.50 3.40
CA ALA A 91 -13.47 11.66 3.17
C ALA A 91 -14.45 12.32 2.19
N GLU A 92 -14.75 13.60 2.38
CA GLU A 92 -15.61 14.38 1.48
C GLU A 92 -15.04 14.44 0.05
N ALA A 93 -13.72 14.64 -0.07
CA ALA A 93 -13.06 14.65 -1.37
C ALA A 93 -13.16 13.28 -2.08
N VAL A 94 -12.96 12.18 -1.36
CA VAL A 94 -13.11 10.82 -1.90
C VAL A 94 -14.54 10.57 -2.38
N LEU A 95 -15.55 10.91 -1.57
CA LEU A 95 -16.97 10.73 -1.95
C LEU A 95 -17.33 11.54 -3.20
N ARG A 96 -16.86 12.78 -3.27
CA ARG A 96 -17.08 13.65 -4.44
C ARG A 96 -16.42 13.11 -5.71
N ILE A 97 -15.15 12.70 -5.63
CA ILE A 97 -14.40 12.16 -6.79
C ILE A 97 -15.02 10.85 -7.26
N ALA A 98 -15.44 10.00 -6.33
CA ALA A 98 -16.10 8.73 -6.63
C ALA A 98 -17.56 8.89 -7.12
N GLN A 99 -18.12 10.11 -7.10
CA GLN A 99 -19.53 10.35 -7.38
C GLN A 99 -20.43 9.40 -6.57
N ALA A 100 -20.08 9.23 -5.31
CA ALA A 100 -20.71 8.25 -4.44
C ALA A 100 -22.18 8.61 -4.19
N PRO A 101 -23.12 7.64 -4.16
CA PRO A 101 -24.52 7.89 -3.83
C PRO A 101 -24.68 8.56 -2.47
N GLU A 102 -25.80 9.27 -2.30
CA GLU A 102 -26.17 9.83 -0.99
C GLU A 102 -26.21 8.73 0.10
N GLY A 103 -25.75 9.05 1.28
CA GLY A 103 -25.62 8.10 2.40
C GLY A 103 -24.40 7.20 2.35
N SER A 104 -23.53 7.34 1.35
CA SER A 104 -22.23 6.64 1.31
C SER A 104 -21.29 7.18 2.39
N GLY A 105 -20.37 6.34 2.86
CA GLY A 105 -19.33 6.70 3.82
C GLY A 105 -17.97 6.19 3.42
N VAL A 106 -16.92 6.81 3.96
CA VAL A 106 -15.51 6.39 3.76
C VAL A 106 -15.00 5.74 5.03
N PHE A 107 -14.36 4.58 4.87
CA PHE A 107 -13.59 3.92 5.92
C PHE A 107 -12.11 4.00 5.56
N PHE A 108 -11.33 4.68 6.39
CA PHE A 108 -9.88 4.76 6.24
C PHE A 108 -9.20 3.57 6.91
N CYS A 109 -8.22 3.01 6.25
CA CYS A 109 -7.39 1.91 6.72
C CYS A 109 -5.93 2.10 6.24
N ASN A 110 -5.02 1.22 6.69
CA ASN A 110 -3.59 1.40 6.44
C ASN A 110 -3.10 0.67 5.17
N SER A 111 -3.93 -0.17 4.56
CA SER A 111 -3.52 -0.94 3.39
C SER A 111 -4.73 -1.40 2.56
N GLY A 112 -4.47 -1.72 1.27
CA GLY A 112 -5.46 -2.35 0.41
C GLY A 112 -5.95 -3.69 0.95
N SER A 113 -5.09 -4.47 1.64
CA SER A 113 -5.50 -5.71 2.30
C SER A 113 -6.55 -5.46 3.37
N GLU A 114 -6.38 -4.45 4.23
CA GLU A 114 -7.38 -4.08 5.25
C GLU A 114 -8.67 -3.58 4.62
N ALA A 115 -8.61 -2.85 3.52
CA ALA A 115 -9.79 -2.43 2.77
C ALA A 115 -10.57 -3.66 2.25
N VAL A 116 -9.87 -4.65 1.69
CA VAL A 116 -10.46 -5.91 1.23
C VAL A 116 -11.04 -6.72 2.39
N GLU A 117 -10.35 -6.83 3.52
CA GLU A 117 -10.89 -7.48 4.73
C GLU A 117 -12.19 -6.81 5.20
N THR A 118 -12.23 -5.48 5.14
CA THR A 118 -13.44 -4.73 5.49
C THR A 118 -14.57 -5.01 4.50
N ALA A 119 -14.29 -5.06 3.20
CA ALA A 119 -15.27 -5.41 2.17
C ALA A 119 -15.83 -6.84 2.37
N ILE A 120 -14.97 -7.81 2.68
CA ILE A 120 -15.37 -9.18 3.03
C ILE A 120 -16.33 -9.16 4.23
N LYS A 121 -15.99 -8.44 5.30
CA LYS A 121 -16.83 -8.34 6.50
C LYS A 121 -18.17 -7.68 6.20
N LEU A 122 -18.20 -6.62 5.40
CA LEU A 122 -19.42 -5.94 4.99
C LEU A 122 -20.30 -6.85 4.12
N SER A 123 -19.71 -7.61 3.19
CA SER A 123 -20.47 -8.57 2.37
C SER A 123 -21.23 -9.60 3.21
N ARG A 124 -20.63 -10.06 4.30
CA ARG A 124 -21.26 -11.02 5.23
C ARG A 124 -22.51 -10.47 5.93
N ARG A 125 -22.56 -9.15 6.15
CA ARG A 125 -23.77 -8.51 6.74
C ARG A 125 -24.99 -8.51 5.83
N THR A 126 -24.81 -8.76 4.54
CA THR A 126 -25.92 -8.95 3.59
C THR A 126 -26.57 -10.33 3.67
N GLY A 127 -26.03 -11.26 4.47
CA GLY A 127 -26.42 -12.66 4.52
C GLY A 127 -25.85 -13.52 3.37
N ARG A 128 -25.15 -12.93 2.42
CA ARG A 128 -24.51 -13.65 1.31
C ARG A 128 -23.15 -14.19 1.75
N THR A 129 -22.91 -15.48 1.47
CA THR A 129 -21.69 -16.16 1.91
C THR A 129 -20.68 -16.41 0.79
N GLY A 130 -21.14 -16.46 -0.47
CA GLY A 130 -20.28 -16.62 -1.63
C GLY A 130 -19.63 -15.31 -2.05
N ILE A 131 -18.36 -15.37 -2.45
CA ILE A 131 -17.59 -14.22 -2.98
C ILE A 131 -16.99 -14.65 -4.32
N VAL A 132 -17.12 -13.81 -5.33
CA VAL A 132 -16.49 -14.02 -6.64
C VAL A 132 -15.28 -13.11 -6.76
N ALA A 133 -14.11 -13.69 -7.02
CA ALA A 133 -12.88 -12.96 -7.34
C ALA A 133 -12.55 -13.13 -8.83
N VAL A 134 -12.02 -12.06 -9.43
CA VAL A 134 -11.68 -12.08 -10.87
C VAL A 134 -10.34 -12.78 -11.08
N GLY A 135 -10.24 -13.60 -12.14
CA GLY A 135 -8.99 -14.21 -12.55
C GLY A 135 -7.91 -13.17 -12.82
N GLY A 136 -6.67 -13.42 -12.40
CA GLY A 136 -5.54 -12.50 -12.50
C GLY A 136 -5.47 -11.41 -11.42
N ALA A 137 -6.51 -11.26 -10.58
CA ALA A 137 -6.55 -10.22 -9.56
C ALA A 137 -5.61 -10.51 -8.37
N PHE A 138 -5.10 -9.44 -7.77
CA PHE A 138 -4.37 -9.43 -6.50
C PHE A 138 -5.11 -8.57 -5.49
N HIS A 139 -5.49 -9.16 -4.36
CA HIS A 139 -6.29 -8.49 -3.33
C HIS A 139 -5.54 -8.26 -2.01
N GLY A 140 -4.37 -8.84 -1.84
CA GLY A 140 -3.55 -8.68 -0.64
C GLY A 140 -3.02 -10.00 -0.10
N ARG A 141 -2.44 -9.96 1.11
CA ARG A 141 -1.75 -11.09 1.73
C ARG A 141 -2.23 -11.43 3.14
N THR A 142 -3.20 -10.72 3.69
CA THR A 142 -3.94 -11.16 4.87
C THR A 142 -4.79 -12.38 4.51
N THR A 143 -5.20 -13.17 5.48
CA THR A 143 -5.88 -14.46 5.22
C THR A 143 -7.13 -14.31 4.35
N GLY A 144 -7.98 -13.32 4.61
CA GLY A 144 -9.14 -13.07 3.77
C GLY A 144 -8.77 -12.53 2.40
N ALA A 145 -7.86 -11.55 2.32
CA ALA A 145 -7.45 -10.95 1.05
C ALA A 145 -6.68 -11.95 0.15
N VAL A 146 -5.83 -12.82 0.74
CA VAL A 146 -5.12 -13.85 -0.04
C VAL A 146 -6.07 -14.90 -0.59
N SER A 147 -7.18 -15.17 0.10
CA SER A 147 -8.22 -16.08 -0.39
C SER A 147 -8.83 -15.65 -1.73
N LEU A 148 -8.88 -14.35 -1.98
CA LEU A 148 -9.37 -13.75 -3.23
C LEU A 148 -8.26 -13.51 -4.27
N THR A 149 -6.99 -13.69 -3.92
CA THR A 149 -5.87 -13.47 -4.84
C THR A 149 -5.72 -14.64 -5.81
N HIS A 150 -5.61 -14.36 -7.12
CA HIS A 150 -5.60 -15.38 -8.17
C HIS A 150 -4.43 -16.34 -8.08
N LYS A 151 -3.21 -15.83 -7.82
CA LYS A 151 -1.99 -16.62 -7.93
C LYS A 151 -1.92 -17.69 -6.85
N GLU A 152 -2.01 -18.96 -7.26
CA GLU A 152 -2.01 -20.13 -6.37
C GLU A 152 -0.79 -20.19 -5.45
N ALA A 153 0.40 -19.84 -5.95
CA ALA A 153 1.62 -19.80 -5.15
C ALA A 153 1.56 -18.86 -3.93
N TYR A 154 0.62 -17.89 -3.93
CA TYR A 154 0.37 -17.03 -2.77
C TYR A 154 -0.65 -17.62 -1.80
N ARG A 155 -1.48 -18.57 -2.24
CA ARG A 155 -2.58 -19.16 -1.48
C ARG A 155 -2.22 -20.51 -0.86
N ALA A 156 -1.69 -21.42 -1.67
CA ALA A 156 -1.48 -22.82 -1.30
C ALA A 156 -0.72 -23.04 0.01
N PRO A 157 0.31 -22.26 0.35
CA PRO A 157 1.04 -22.43 1.62
C PRO A 157 0.22 -22.11 2.87
N PHE A 158 -0.96 -21.47 2.73
CA PHE A 158 -1.78 -20.96 3.85
C PHE A 158 -3.15 -21.60 3.92
N GLU A 159 -3.38 -22.66 3.19
CA GLU A 159 -4.65 -23.41 3.24
C GLU A 159 -4.83 -24.14 4.60
N PRO A 160 -6.09 -24.23 5.12
CA PRO A 160 -7.33 -23.81 4.49
C PRO A 160 -7.58 -22.30 4.55
N LEU A 161 -8.09 -21.75 3.44
CA LEU A 161 -8.41 -20.34 3.30
C LEU A 161 -9.90 -20.05 3.57
N LEU A 162 -10.34 -18.79 3.33
CA LEU A 162 -11.72 -18.38 3.51
C LEU A 162 -12.64 -19.22 2.60
N PRO A 163 -13.65 -19.92 3.16
CA PRO A 163 -14.57 -20.73 2.35
C PRO A 163 -15.53 -19.84 1.55
N GLY A 164 -15.97 -20.37 0.40
CA GLY A 164 -16.98 -19.74 -0.43
C GLY A 164 -16.44 -18.67 -1.41
N VAL A 165 -15.15 -18.73 -1.74
CA VAL A 165 -14.52 -17.93 -2.80
C VAL A 165 -14.44 -18.75 -4.08
#